data_321050d672c062dc08900f447e503ec6
#
_entry.id   321050d672c062dc08900f447e503ec6
#
_cell.length_a   1.000
_cell.length_b   1.000
_cell.length_c   1.000
_cell.angle_alpha   90.00
_cell.angle_beta   90.00
_cell.angle_gamma   90.00
#
_symmetry.space_group_name_H-M   'P 1'
#
loop_
_entity.id
_entity.type
_entity.pdbx_description
1 polymer ?
#
loop_
_entity_poly.entity_id
_entity_poly.type
_entity_poly.pdbx_seq_one_letter_code
_entity_poly.pdbx_strand_id
1 'polypeptide(L)'
;LHVVQQMRQGGIVNSEGANVYTSSGHFVLANTRGFMAGYPYSRHSISVSPIARDASGMQRDDWYSSSRLHAELAAPEAVGEYAGRRALARLGARKLRTRQCPVLFEAPLACGLLGNFVQAASGGALYRKSSFFVDALGTQVFAPHLSIEEDPYLHRGPGSSPFDEEGVRGLQRKVVKDGRLEGYFLSTYAARKRGMKSTGNAGGSY
;
A
#
# COMPACT_ATOMS: atom_id res chain seq x y z
N LEU A 1 -17.27 10.51 -13.27
CA LEU A 1 -18.29 11.49 -12.82
C LEU A 1 -19.66 11.23 -13.41
N HIS A 2 -19.80 10.94 -14.72
CA HIS A 2 -21.10 10.74 -15.35
C HIS A 2 -21.93 9.61 -14.70
N VAL A 3 -21.33 8.47 -14.44
CA VAL A 3 -21.99 7.33 -13.75
C VAL A 3 -22.43 7.70 -12.34
N VAL A 4 -21.57 8.41 -11.60
CA VAL A 4 -21.90 8.93 -10.26
C VAL A 4 -23.07 9.90 -10.32
N GLN A 5 -23.17 10.72 -11.36
CA GLN A 5 -24.31 11.61 -11.58
C GLN A 5 -25.60 10.86 -11.89
N GLN A 6 -25.55 9.74 -12.63
CA GLN A 6 -26.73 8.88 -12.87
C GLN A 6 -27.26 8.22 -11.60
N MET A 7 -26.42 8.03 -10.59
CA MET A 7 -26.84 7.46 -9.28
C MET A 7 -27.54 8.48 -8.35
N ARG A 8 -27.77 9.72 -8.80
CA ARG A 8 -28.47 10.75 -8.00
C ARG A 8 -29.85 10.31 -7.50
N GLN A 9 -30.59 9.54 -8.29
CA GLN A 9 -31.88 8.98 -7.87
C GLN A 9 -31.75 7.95 -6.74
N GLY A 10 -30.56 7.38 -6.50
CA GLY A 10 -30.27 6.41 -5.45
C GLY A 10 -29.69 7.01 -4.16
N GLY A 11 -29.66 8.36 -4.01
CA GLY A 11 -29.14 9.00 -2.80
C GLY A 11 -27.72 9.57 -2.94
N ILE A 12 -27.06 9.46 -4.09
CA ILE A 12 -25.82 10.17 -4.39
C ILE A 12 -26.17 11.62 -4.73
N VAL A 13 -25.68 12.56 -3.93
CA VAL A 13 -26.05 13.98 -4.07
C VAL A 13 -24.93 14.85 -4.65
N ASN A 14 -23.67 14.42 -4.49
CA ASN A 14 -22.50 15.17 -4.92
C ASN A 14 -21.29 14.25 -5.08
N SER A 15 -20.15 14.82 -5.42
CA SER A 15 -18.83 14.17 -5.45
C SER A 15 -17.76 15.17 -5.03
N GLU A 16 -16.73 14.70 -4.33
CA GLU A 16 -15.49 15.48 -4.10
C GLU A 16 -14.63 15.59 -5.36
N GLY A 17 -14.95 14.83 -6.38
CA GLY A 17 -14.28 14.82 -7.66
C GLY A 17 -13.89 13.44 -8.14
N ALA A 18 -13.37 13.42 -9.36
CA ALA A 18 -12.71 12.27 -9.95
C ALA A 18 -11.30 12.68 -10.37
N ASN A 19 -10.37 11.75 -10.27
CA ASN A 19 -8.98 11.98 -10.62
C ASN A 19 -8.51 10.94 -11.64
N VAL A 20 -7.73 11.40 -12.63
CA VAL A 20 -6.99 10.56 -13.56
C VAL A 20 -5.53 10.95 -13.42
N TYR A 21 -4.70 9.97 -13.10
CA TYR A 21 -3.25 10.16 -12.98
C TYR A 21 -2.53 9.26 -13.97
N THR A 22 -1.56 9.82 -14.68
CA THR A 22 -0.66 9.11 -15.58
C THR A 22 0.74 9.64 -15.39
N SER A 23 1.70 8.74 -15.18
CA SER A 23 3.11 9.06 -15.13
C SER A 23 3.91 7.97 -15.82
N SER A 24 4.93 8.36 -16.56
CA SER A 24 5.94 7.47 -17.12
C SER A 24 7.28 8.18 -17.14
N GLY A 25 8.36 7.43 -16.96
CA GLY A 25 9.69 8.01 -16.92
C GLY A 25 10.77 6.94 -16.80
N HIS A 26 11.99 7.43 -16.59
CA HIS A 26 13.16 6.61 -16.28
C HIS A 26 13.74 7.07 -14.96
N PHE A 27 13.94 6.14 -14.07
CA PHE A 27 14.77 6.36 -12.88
C PHE A 27 16.21 6.01 -13.21
N VAL A 28 17.15 6.91 -12.90
CA VAL A 28 18.58 6.68 -13.08
C VAL A 28 19.28 7.05 -11.78
N LEU A 29 20.14 6.17 -11.33
CA LEU A 29 20.99 6.36 -10.16
C LEU A 29 22.45 6.19 -10.58
N ALA A 30 23.31 7.14 -10.19
CA ALA A 30 24.75 7.05 -10.32
C ALA A 30 25.43 7.53 -9.04
N ASN A 31 26.59 6.96 -8.72
CA ASN A 31 27.38 7.37 -7.57
C ASN A 31 28.89 7.38 -7.86
N THR A 32 29.67 8.01 -7.00
CA THR A 32 31.12 8.14 -7.14
C THR A 32 31.88 6.82 -6.96
N ARG A 33 31.22 5.72 -6.63
CA ARG A 33 31.82 4.38 -6.52
C ARG A 33 31.67 3.55 -7.80
N GLY A 34 31.27 4.20 -8.89
CA GLY A 34 31.16 3.57 -10.21
C GLY A 34 29.82 2.86 -10.47
N PHE A 35 28.85 2.94 -9.57
CA PHE A 35 27.50 2.46 -9.86
C PHE A 35 26.77 3.44 -10.77
N MET A 36 26.23 2.95 -11.88
CA MET A 36 25.30 3.67 -12.74
C MET A 36 24.32 2.69 -13.34
N ALA A 37 23.05 2.84 -13.00
CA ALA A 37 21.98 2.01 -13.54
C ALA A 37 20.65 2.76 -13.56
N GLY A 38 19.70 2.28 -14.35
CA GLY A 38 18.37 2.86 -14.42
C GLY A 38 17.34 1.86 -14.92
N TYR A 39 16.07 2.23 -14.78
CA TYR A 39 14.95 1.43 -15.27
C TYR A 39 13.77 2.33 -15.63
N PRO A 40 12.95 1.93 -16.63
CA PRO A 40 11.72 2.63 -16.94
C PRO A 40 10.66 2.34 -15.88
N TYR A 41 9.78 3.30 -15.64
CA TYR A 41 8.60 3.11 -14.81
C TYR A 41 7.37 3.75 -15.44
N SER A 42 6.21 3.23 -15.10
CA SER A 42 4.92 3.85 -15.43
C SER A 42 3.93 3.61 -14.30
N ARG A 43 2.98 4.52 -14.16
CA ARG A 43 1.86 4.40 -13.22
C ARG A 43 0.64 5.12 -13.79
N HIS A 44 -0.48 4.43 -13.78
CA HIS A 44 -1.76 4.97 -14.20
C HIS A 44 -2.78 4.69 -13.10
N SER A 45 -3.66 5.64 -12.83
CA SER A 45 -4.76 5.44 -11.90
C SER A 45 -5.95 6.30 -12.24
N ILE A 46 -7.12 5.80 -11.88
CA ILE A 46 -8.39 6.51 -11.90
C ILE A 46 -9.05 6.35 -10.53
N SER A 47 -9.69 7.40 -10.04
CA SER A 47 -10.40 7.36 -8.75
C SER A 47 -11.58 8.32 -8.75
N VAL A 48 -12.55 8.07 -7.88
CA VAL A 48 -13.70 8.97 -7.67
C VAL A 48 -14.20 8.84 -6.24
N SER A 49 -14.66 9.96 -5.66
CA SER A 49 -15.15 10.06 -4.29
C SER A 49 -16.58 10.65 -4.27
N PRO A 50 -17.63 9.81 -4.44
CA PRO A 50 -19.02 10.24 -4.35
C PRO A 50 -19.46 10.54 -2.92
N ILE A 51 -20.46 11.40 -2.79
CA ILE A 51 -21.12 11.78 -1.53
C ILE A 51 -22.59 11.32 -1.59
N ALA A 52 -22.96 10.48 -0.64
CA ALA A 52 -24.35 10.03 -0.43
C ALA A 52 -25.00 10.83 0.71
N ARG A 53 -26.32 11.03 0.64
CA ARG A 53 -27.11 11.69 1.69
C ARG A 53 -28.46 11.02 1.85
N ASP A 54 -28.90 10.90 3.09
CA ASP A 54 -30.26 10.57 3.48
C ASP A 54 -30.69 11.43 4.70
N ALA A 55 -31.78 11.05 5.36
CA ALA A 55 -32.27 11.74 6.56
C ALA A 55 -31.30 11.63 7.76
N SER A 56 -30.41 10.63 7.78
CA SER A 56 -29.41 10.43 8.85
C SER A 56 -28.15 11.30 8.67
N GLY A 57 -27.96 11.91 7.50
CA GLY A 57 -26.82 12.76 7.21
C GLY A 57 -26.12 12.43 5.90
N MET A 58 -24.87 12.89 5.78
CA MET A 58 -24.02 12.66 4.62
C MET A 58 -22.92 11.64 4.93
N GLN A 59 -22.62 10.81 3.95
CA GLN A 59 -21.51 9.88 3.96
C GLN A 59 -20.74 9.97 2.64
N ARG A 60 -19.46 9.68 2.68
CA ARG A 60 -18.59 9.57 1.51
C ARG A 60 -17.79 8.30 1.55
N ASP A 61 -17.46 7.80 0.41
CA ASP A 61 -16.46 6.76 0.23
C ASP A 61 -15.80 6.95 -1.13
N ASP A 62 -14.74 6.24 -1.40
CA ASP A 62 -14.02 6.31 -2.65
C ASP A 62 -13.74 4.93 -3.21
N TRP A 63 -13.40 4.90 -4.48
CA TRP A 63 -12.82 3.74 -5.12
C TRP A 63 -11.86 4.14 -6.21
N TYR A 64 -10.94 3.23 -6.53
CA TYR A 64 -9.90 3.47 -7.50
C TYR A 64 -9.50 2.22 -8.26
N SER A 65 -8.82 2.41 -9.38
CA SER A 65 -8.05 1.39 -10.09
C SER A 65 -6.67 1.95 -10.38
N SER A 66 -5.63 1.14 -10.22
CA SER A 66 -4.25 1.54 -10.48
C SER A 66 -3.46 0.38 -11.09
N SER A 67 -2.69 0.66 -12.14
CA SER A 67 -1.80 -0.30 -12.80
C SER A 67 -0.58 0.39 -13.40
N ARG A 68 0.45 -0.38 -13.71
CA ARG A 68 1.58 0.07 -14.55
C ARG A 68 1.23 0.12 -16.04
N LEU A 69 0.16 -0.54 -16.48
CA LEU A 69 -0.35 -0.46 -17.83
C LEU A 69 -1.74 0.18 -17.83
N HIS A 70 -1.90 1.19 -18.70
CA HIS A 70 -3.20 1.85 -18.89
C HIS A 70 -4.32 0.86 -19.27
N ALA A 71 -4.03 -0.12 -20.12
CA ALA A 71 -5.00 -1.12 -20.58
C ALA A 71 -5.49 -2.09 -19.46
N GLU A 72 -4.83 -2.13 -18.32
CA GLU A 72 -5.21 -2.96 -17.16
C GLU A 72 -6.05 -2.22 -16.14
N LEU A 73 -6.29 -0.92 -16.34
CA LEU A 73 -7.21 -0.18 -15.50
C LEU A 73 -8.63 -0.74 -15.64
N ALA A 74 -9.37 -0.80 -14.55
CA ALA A 74 -10.79 -1.09 -14.60
C ALA A 74 -11.52 0.00 -15.40
N ALA A 75 -12.62 -0.36 -16.05
CA ALA A 75 -13.46 0.60 -16.75
C ALA A 75 -13.90 1.74 -15.80
N PRO A 76 -13.82 3.02 -16.23
CA PRO A 76 -14.20 4.15 -15.37
C PRO A 76 -15.61 4.03 -14.81
N GLU A 77 -16.53 3.46 -15.59
CA GLU A 77 -17.93 3.20 -15.19
C GLU A 77 -18.00 2.24 -14.01
N ALA A 78 -17.22 1.14 -14.03
CA ALA A 78 -17.18 0.16 -12.96
C ALA A 78 -16.60 0.78 -11.67
N VAL A 79 -15.56 1.63 -11.77
CA VAL A 79 -14.99 2.35 -10.64
C VAL A 79 -16.02 3.31 -10.04
N GLY A 80 -16.73 4.07 -10.89
CA GLY A 80 -17.76 5.02 -10.46
C GLY A 80 -18.95 4.34 -9.78
N GLU A 81 -19.46 3.26 -10.37
CA GLU A 81 -20.57 2.48 -9.81
C GLU A 81 -20.21 1.85 -8.45
N TYR A 82 -19.04 1.26 -8.37
CA TYR A 82 -18.59 0.64 -7.11
C TYR A 82 -18.39 1.68 -6.00
N ALA A 83 -17.75 2.83 -6.31
CA ALA A 83 -17.60 3.94 -5.38
C ALA A 83 -18.95 4.46 -4.88
N GLY A 84 -19.93 4.61 -5.79
CA GLY A 84 -21.29 5.03 -5.44
C GLY A 84 -21.99 4.05 -4.48
N ARG A 85 -21.92 2.76 -4.77
CA ARG A 85 -22.47 1.71 -3.89
C ARG A 85 -21.81 1.73 -2.51
N ARG A 86 -20.50 1.94 -2.42
CA ARG A 86 -19.77 2.07 -1.15
C ARG A 86 -20.28 3.26 -0.34
N ALA A 87 -20.41 4.42 -0.95
CA ALA A 87 -20.89 5.63 -0.27
C ALA A 87 -22.33 5.44 0.26
N LEU A 88 -23.22 4.82 -0.54
CA LEU A 88 -24.58 4.52 -0.13
C LEU A 88 -24.63 3.51 1.02
N ALA A 89 -23.77 2.49 1.00
CA ALA A 89 -23.71 1.47 2.06
C ALA A 89 -23.27 2.04 3.43
N ARG A 90 -22.73 3.25 3.46
CA ARG A 90 -22.35 3.93 4.71
C ARG A 90 -23.47 4.75 5.33
N LEU A 91 -24.56 4.98 4.61
CA LEU A 91 -25.73 5.68 5.16
C LEU A 91 -26.34 4.89 6.32
N GLY A 92 -26.96 5.59 7.27
CA GLY A 92 -27.53 4.97 8.46
C GLY A 92 -26.50 4.41 9.44
N ALA A 93 -25.23 4.82 9.36
CA ALA A 93 -24.18 4.40 10.28
C ALA A 93 -24.51 4.72 11.73
N ARG A 94 -24.26 3.78 12.64
CA ARG A 94 -24.56 3.91 14.08
C ARG A 94 -23.36 3.51 14.93
N LYS A 95 -23.26 4.09 16.12
CA LYS A 95 -22.25 3.71 17.12
C LYS A 95 -22.51 2.29 17.63
N LEU A 96 -21.48 1.51 17.70
CA LEU A 96 -21.49 0.20 18.33
C LEU A 96 -20.91 0.29 19.75
N ARG A 97 -21.36 -0.59 20.65
CA ARG A 97 -20.73 -0.75 21.97
C ARG A 97 -19.38 -1.43 21.82
N THR A 98 -18.44 -1.12 22.74
CA THR A 98 -17.16 -1.82 22.85
C THR A 98 -17.40 -3.31 23.04
N ARG A 99 -16.75 -4.13 22.23
CA ARG A 99 -16.90 -5.60 22.25
C ARG A 99 -15.68 -6.27 21.63
N GLN A 100 -15.48 -7.55 21.97
CA GLN A 100 -14.60 -8.43 21.23
C GLN A 100 -15.40 -9.14 20.14
N CYS A 101 -14.91 -9.14 18.93
CA CYS A 101 -15.50 -9.87 17.81
C CYS A 101 -14.46 -10.12 16.72
N PRO A 102 -14.65 -11.13 15.87
CA PRO A 102 -13.89 -11.27 14.64
C PRO A 102 -14.06 -10.04 13.76
N VAL A 103 -12.97 -9.64 13.07
CA VAL A 103 -12.97 -8.51 12.14
C VAL A 103 -12.46 -8.98 10.79
N LEU A 104 -13.27 -8.75 9.75
CA LEU A 104 -12.87 -8.95 8.36
C LEU A 104 -12.38 -7.61 7.80
N PHE A 105 -11.12 -7.56 7.39
CA PHE A 105 -10.56 -6.40 6.68
C PHE A 105 -10.73 -6.61 5.17
N GLU A 106 -11.36 -5.66 4.50
CA GLU A 106 -11.37 -5.59 3.05
C GLU A 106 -9.93 -5.49 2.51
N ALA A 107 -9.64 -6.10 1.36
CA ALA A 107 -8.26 -6.20 0.84
C ALA A 107 -7.49 -4.86 0.77
N PRO A 108 -8.06 -3.73 0.30
CA PRO A 108 -7.35 -2.45 0.31
C PRO A 108 -7.01 -1.97 1.73
N LEU A 109 -7.87 -2.24 2.72
CA LEU A 109 -7.61 -1.88 4.13
C LEU A 109 -6.60 -2.83 4.76
N ALA A 110 -6.61 -4.11 4.40
CA ALA A 110 -5.63 -5.10 4.85
C ALA A 110 -4.21 -4.73 4.41
N CYS A 111 -4.03 -4.12 3.23
CA CYS A 111 -2.75 -3.56 2.80
C CYS A 111 -2.18 -2.54 3.80
N GLY A 112 -3.03 -1.75 4.47
CA GLY A 112 -2.61 -0.82 5.50
C GLY A 112 -2.01 -1.52 6.73
N LEU A 113 -2.49 -2.71 7.10
CA LEU A 113 -1.90 -3.52 8.16
C LEU A 113 -0.49 -3.98 7.80
N LEU A 114 -0.28 -4.42 6.55
CA LEU A 114 1.04 -4.78 6.04
C LEU A 114 1.97 -3.56 6.00
N GLY A 115 1.47 -2.39 5.61
CA GLY A 115 2.23 -1.13 5.65
C GLY A 115 2.72 -0.79 7.06
N ASN A 116 1.87 -0.94 8.08
CA ASN A 116 2.27 -0.75 9.47
C ASN A 116 3.34 -1.76 9.92
N PHE A 117 3.23 -3.02 9.49
CA PHE A 117 4.25 -4.04 9.73
C PHE A 117 5.60 -3.64 9.10
N VAL A 118 5.60 -3.27 7.82
CA VAL A 118 6.82 -2.84 7.10
C VAL A 118 7.46 -1.64 7.80
N GLN A 119 6.67 -0.65 8.21
CA GLN A 119 7.16 0.51 8.94
C GLN A 119 7.78 0.12 10.29
N ALA A 120 7.12 -0.74 11.07
CA ALA A 120 7.65 -1.21 12.35
C ALA A 120 8.91 -2.06 12.19
N ALA A 121 9.02 -2.86 11.12
CA ALA A 121 10.20 -3.66 10.78
C ALA A 121 11.27 -2.88 9.99
N SER A 122 11.09 -1.57 9.75
CA SER A 122 12.05 -0.75 9.02
C SER A 122 13.29 -0.43 9.85
N GLY A 123 14.43 -0.38 9.19
CA GLY A 123 15.72 -0.09 9.82
C GLY A 123 15.74 1.22 10.61
N GLY A 124 15.02 2.25 10.13
CA GLY A 124 14.89 3.53 10.83
C GLY A 124 14.15 3.42 12.16
N ALA A 125 13.03 2.70 12.22
CA ALA A 125 12.27 2.48 13.43
C ALA A 125 13.07 1.64 14.45
N LEU A 126 13.74 0.60 13.97
CA LEU A 126 14.58 -0.28 14.80
C LEU A 126 15.79 0.46 15.38
N TYR A 127 16.48 1.27 14.55
CA TYR A 127 17.65 2.04 15.01
C TYR A 127 17.27 3.05 16.08
N ARG A 128 16.16 3.76 15.92
CA ARG A 128 15.67 4.73 16.93
C ARG A 128 15.00 4.06 18.14
N LYS A 129 14.92 2.74 18.16
CA LYS A 129 14.21 1.96 19.20
C LYS A 129 12.74 2.37 19.36
N SER A 130 12.11 2.83 18.27
CA SER A 130 10.71 3.23 18.22
C SER A 130 9.79 2.12 17.69
N SER A 131 10.25 0.88 17.74
CA SER A 131 9.50 -0.30 17.30
C SER A 131 9.57 -1.40 18.35
N PHE A 132 8.46 -2.12 18.50
CA PHE A 132 8.38 -3.34 19.31
C PHE A 132 9.07 -4.55 18.65
N PHE A 133 9.53 -4.42 17.40
CA PHE A 133 10.32 -5.46 16.72
C PHE A 133 11.83 -5.36 16.95
N VAL A 134 12.28 -4.45 17.81
CA VAL A 134 13.69 -4.43 18.19
C VAL A 134 14.06 -5.80 18.79
N ASP A 135 15.11 -6.44 18.22
CA ASP A 135 15.64 -7.74 18.61
C ASP A 135 14.63 -8.91 18.56
N ALA A 136 13.59 -8.78 17.73
CA ALA A 136 12.51 -9.77 17.58
C ALA A 136 12.77 -10.83 16.48
N LEU A 137 13.95 -10.86 15.84
CA LEU A 137 14.24 -11.90 14.84
C LEU A 137 14.12 -13.30 15.45
N GLY A 138 13.50 -14.21 14.70
CA GLY A 138 13.22 -15.59 15.10
C GLY A 138 12.06 -15.75 16.08
N THR A 139 11.45 -14.64 16.57
CA THR A 139 10.30 -14.73 17.47
C THR A 139 8.97 -14.84 16.70
N GLN A 140 7.96 -15.40 17.37
CA GLN A 140 6.59 -15.50 16.83
C GLN A 140 5.92 -14.12 16.92
N VAL A 141 5.59 -13.51 15.78
CA VAL A 141 4.98 -12.17 15.68
C VAL A 141 3.59 -12.18 15.05
N PHE A 142 3.26 -13.25 14.32
CA PHE A 142 1.97 -13.49 13.70
C PHE A 142 1.49 -14.91 13.95
N ALA A 143 0.26 -15.21 13.58
CA ALA A 143 -0.28 -16.55 13.64
C ALA A 143 0.56 -17.52 12.75
N PRO A 144 0.74 -18.80 13.17
CA PRO A 144 1.64 -19.74 12.48
C PRO A 144 1.30 -20.02 11.02
N HIS A 145 0.05 -19.79 10.60
CA HIS A 145 -0.38 -19.97 9.20
C HIS A 145 -0.04 -18.78 8.29
N LEU A 146 0.53 -17.69 8.83
CA LEU A 146 0.81 -16.48 8.08
C LEU A 146 2.29 -16.42 7.68
N SER A 147 2.54 -16.23 6.39
CA SER A 147 3.86 -15.91 5.84
C SER A 147 3.78 -14.64 5.01
N ILE A 148 4.81 -13.78 5.09
CA ILE A 148 4.93 -12.54 4.32
C ILE A 148 6.20 -12.65 3.49
N GLU A 149 6.05 -12.52 2.18
CA GLU A 149 7.14 -12.55 1.21
C GLU A 149 7.34 -11.16 0.62
N GLU A 150 8.60 -10.76 0.49
CA GLU A 150 9.05 -9.62 -0.29
C GLU A 150 9.54 -10.11 -1.64
N ASP A 151 8.95 -9.59 -2.72
CA ASP A 151 9.39 -9.84 -4.09
C ASP A 151 9.53 -8.52 -4.86
N PRO A 152 10.76 -7.97 -4.95
CA PRO A 152 11.03 -6.75 -5.70
C PRO A 152 11.00 -6.94 -7.23
N TYR A 153 10.85 -8.18 -7.71
CA TYR A 153 10.88 -8.53 -9.13
C TYR A 153 9.53 -8.95 -9.69
N LEU A 154 8.46 -8.81 -8.90
CA LEU A 154 7.12 -9.12 -9.37
C LEU A 154 6.82 -8.31 -10.65
N HIS A 155 6.59 -9.02 -11.75
CA HIS A 155 6.34 -8.36 -13.04
C HIS A 155 5.12 -7.43 -12.94
N ARG A 156 5.31 -6.14 -13.31
CA ARG A 156 4.32 -5.08 -13.18
C ARG A 156 3.85 -4.80 -11.75
N GLY A 157 4.53 -5.33 -10.74
CA GLY A 157 4.23 -5.00 -9.35
C GLY A 157 4.39 -3.50 -9.10
N PRO A 158 3.43 -2.84 -8.41
CA PRO A 158 3.46 -1.38 -8.23
C PRO A 158 4.70 -0.89 -7.49
N GLY A 159 5.26 -1.69 -6.59
CA GLY A 159 6.48 -1.40 -5.82
C GLY A 159 7.74 -2.09 -6.33
N SER A 160 7.69 -2.82 -7.45
CA SER A 160 8.85 -3.56 -7.95
C SER A 160 9.91 -2.64 -8.53
N SER A 161 11.17 -2.87 -8.14
CA SER A 161 12.35 -2.17 -8.66
C SER A 161 13.59 -3.08 -8.58
N PRO A 162 14.54 -2.97 -9.53
CA PRO A 162 15.72 -3.84 -9.56
C PRO A 162 16.73 -3.54 -8.45
N PHE A 163 16.72 -2.33 -7.91
CA PHE A 163 17.60 -1.86 -6.83
C PHE A 163 16.92 -0.71 -6.08
N ASP A 164 17.39 -0.48 -4.85
CA ASP A 164 16.93 0.60 -3.97
C ASP A 164 17.62 1.95 -4.27
N GLU A 165 17.29 2.98 -3.51
CA GLU A 165 17.85 4.33 -3.68
C GLU A 165 19.36 4.45 -3.36
N GLU A 166 19.96 3.43 -2.77
CA GLU A 166 21.41 3.34 -2.57
C GLU A 166 22.10 2.51 -3.66
N GLY A 167 21.35 1.97 -4.64
CA GLY A 167 21.84 1.07 -5.69
C GLY A 167 22.05 -0.36 -5.20
N VAL A 168 21.48 -0.74 -4.07
CA VAL A 168 21.55 -2.10 -3.55
C VAL A 168 20.43 -2.92 -4.17
N ARG A 169 20.79 -4.09 -4.73
CA ARG A 169 19.85 -5.01 -5.31
C ARG A 169 18.85 -5.52 -4.25
N GLY A 170 17.56 -5.45 -4.54
CA GLY A 170 16.53 -6.05 -3.71
C GLY A 170 16.64 -7.59 -3.65
N LEU A 171 16.06 -8.20 -2.64
CA LEU A 171 16.10 -9.64 -2.43
C LEU A 171 14.67 -10.20 -2.37
N GLN A 172 14.41 -11.24 -3.18
CA GLN A 172 13.21 -12.05 -2.96
C GLN A 172 13.43 -12.92 -1.72
N ARG A 173 12.57 -12.77 -0.71
CA ARG A 173 12.74 -13.46 0.59
C ARG A 173 11.44 -13.52 1.38
N LYS A 174 11.35 -14.48 2.28
CA LYS A 174 10.31 -14.46 3.33
C LYS A 174 10.77 -13.57 4.48
N VAL A 175 10.04 -12.53 4.74
CA VAL A 175 10.27 -11.61 5.87
C VAL A 175 9.61 -12.15 7.13
N VAL A 176 8.46 -12.83 6.95
CA VAL A 176 7.80 -13.62 7.97
C VAL A 176 7.58 -15.01 7.41
N LYS A 177 7.98 -16.04 8.15
CA LYS A 177 7.74 -17.44 7.79
C LYS A 177 7.02 -18.14 8.94
N ASP A 178 5.89 -18.74 8.63
CA ASP A 178 5.08 -19.48 9.61
C ASP A 178 4.84 -18.68 10.90
N GLY A 179 4.56 -17.37 10.73
CA GLY A 179 4.36 -16.40 11.78
C GLY A 179 5.63 -15.89 12.48
N ARG A 180 6.82 -16.41 12.18
CA ARG A 180 8.09 -15.98 12.77
C ARG A 180 8.75 -14.89 11.95
N LEU A 181 9.30 -13.88 12.60
CA LEU A 181 10.02 -12.78 11.95
C LEU A 181 11.41 -13.27 11.50
N GLU A 182 11.62 -13.36 10.19
CA GLU A 182 12.89 -13.82 9.60
C GLU A 182 13.78 -12.68 9.12
N GLY A 183 13.24 -11.46 8.99
CA GLY A 183 14.02 -10.34 8.48
C GLY A 183 13.42 -8.97 8.71
N TYR A 184 14.26 -7.98 8.56
CA TYR A 184 13.93 -6.55 8.61
C TYR A 184 14.08 -5.90 7.24
N PHE A 185 13.57 -4.69 7.08
CA PHE A 185 13.76 -3.85 5.88
C PHE A 185 14.85 -2.82 6.15
N LEU A 186 16.05 -3.06 5.61
CA LEU A 186 17.26 -2.32 5.99
C LEU A 186 17.91 -1.61 4.80
N SER A 187 18.12 -0.30 4.94
CA SER A 187 19.09 0.45 4.16
C SER A 187 20.52 0.11 4.59
N THR A 188 21.51 0.52 3.82
CA THR A 188 22.93 0.35 4.20
C THR A 188 23.26 1.03 5.54
N TYR A 189 22.73 2.23 5.76
CA TYR A 189 22.94 2.96 7.02
C TYR A 189 22.35 2.20 8.22
N ALA A 190 21.08 1.82 8.15
CA ALA A 190 20.40 1.13 9.24
C ALA A 190 21.02 -0.25 9.53
N ALA A 191 21.42 -0.96 8.48
CA ALA A 191 22.09 -2.25 8.59
C ALA A 191 23.43 -2.13 9.35
N ARG A 192 24.28 -1.15 8.99
CA ARG A 192 25.55 -0.90 9.69
C ARG A 192 25.36 -0.61 11.17
N LYS A 193 24.37 0.22 11.52
CA LYS A 193 24.04 0.55 12.92
C LYS A 193 23.61 -0.66 13.75
N ARG A 194 23.15 -1.71 13.09
CA ARG A 194 22.71 -2.94 13.73
C ARG A 194 23.67 -4.14 13.55
N GLY A 195 24.85 -3.92 12.95
CA GLY A 195 25.79 -5.01 12.63
C GLY A 195 25.25 -6.02 11.60
N MET A 196 24.32 -5.59 10.74
CA MET A 196 23.66 -6.43 9.75
C MET A 196 24.06 -6.02 8.32
N LYS A 197 23.60 -6.78 7.32
CA LYS A 197 23.71 -6.42 5.89
C LYS A 197 22.44 -5.71 5.42
N SER A 198 22.59 -4.79 4.46
CA SER A 198 21.47 -4.15 3.77
C SER A 198 20.63 -5.23 3.08
N THR A 199 19.32 -5.00 3.07
CA THR A 199 18.33 -5.86 2.39
C THR A 199 17.81 -5.25 1.09
N GLY A 200 18.41 -4.12 0.63
CA GLY A 200 17.99 -3.43 -0.57
C GLY A 200 16.66 -2.68 -0.38
N ASN A 201 16.48 -2.10 0.80
CA ASN A 201 15.25 -1.38 1.17
C ASN A 201 15.55 0.07 1.57
N ALA A 202 16.56 0.68 0.98
CA ALA A 202 16.73 2.12 1.09
C ALA A 202 15.70 2.82 0.21
N GLY A 203 14.99 3.77 0.77
CA GLY A 203 14.00 4.56 0.07
C GLY A 203 13.07 5.28 1.02
N GLY A 204 12.44 6.32 0.51
CA GLY A 204 11.32 6.94 1.18
C GLY A 204 10.01 6.21 0.85
N SER A 205 8.95 6.51 1.57
CA SER A 205 7.59 6.15 1.13
C SER A 205 7.21 7.06 -0.03
N TYR A 206 6.93 6.47 -1.18
CA TYR A 206 6.38 7.17 -2.35
C TYR A 206 4.86 7.09 -2.34
#